data_e1912dbf378c2a7c17f1763ba261615c
#
_entry.id   e1912dbf378c2a7c17f1763ba261615c
#
_cell.length_a   1.000
_cell.length_b   1.000
_cell.length_c   1.000
_cell.angle_alpha   90.00
_cell.angle_beta   90.00
_cell.angle_gamma   90.00
#
_symmetry.space_group_name_H-M   'P 1'
#
loop_
_entity.id
_entity.type
_entity.pdbx_description
1 polymer ?
#
loop_
_entity_poly.entity_id
_entity_poly.type
_entity_poly.pdbx_seq_one_letter_code
_entity_poly.pdbx_strand_id
1 'polypeptide(L)'
;GVTKIGSVFETRALGHAENVRKLMLSMASDLRVILVKFADRLHNMRTLGAVPREKQLRIAAETLDLVAPLAHRFGLHEVKTELEDLSLKYL
;
A
#
# COMPACT_ATOMS: atom_id res chain seq x y z
N GLY A 1 -7.07 -10.06 -47.22
CA GLY A 1 -8.45 -10.43 -47.11
C GLY A 1 -9.00 -10.26 -45.71
N VAL A 2 -10.23 -10.66 -45.51
CA VAL A 2 -10.95 -10.56 -44.25
C VAL A 2 -10.24 -11.36 -43.14
N THR A 3 -9.70 -12.52 -43.45
CA THR A 3 -8.96 -13.38 -42.55
C THR A 3 -7.73 -12.70 -41.97
N LYS A 4 -7.01 -11.93 -42.78
CA LYS A 4 -5.82 -11.21 -42.39
C LYS A 4 -6.15 -10.07 -41.41
N ILE A 5 -7.26 -9.38 -41.64
CA ILE A 5 -7.75 -8.34 -40.72
C ILE A 5 -8.17 -8.93 -39.40
N GLY A 6 -8.89 -10.06 -39.38
CA GLY A 6 -9.29 -10.76 -38.18
C GLY A 6 -8.08 -11.21 -37.35
N SER A 7 -7.03 -11.73 -38.01
CA SER A 7 -5.79 -12.13 -37.34
C SER A 7 -5.10 -10.94 -36.66
N VAL A 8 -5.07 -9.77 -37.30
CA VAL A 8 -4.49 -8.55 -36.75
C VAL A 8 -5.28 -8.11 -35.49
N PHE A 9 -6.61 -8.12 -35.57
CA PHE A 9 -7.45 -7.77 -34.41
C PHE A 9 -7.28 -8.75 -33.25
N GLU A 10 -7.23 -10.05 -33.52
CA GLU A 10 -6.97 -11.06 -32.49
C GLU A 10 -5.61 -10.85 -31.82
N THR A 11 -4.57 -10.58 -32.60
CA THR A 11 -3.24 -10.32 -32.08
C THR A 11 -3.21 -9.08 -31.20
N ARG A 12 -3.88 -8.01 -31.62
CA ARG A 12 -4.00 -6.79 -30.80
C ARG A 12 -4.79 -7.02 -29.52
N ALA A 13 -5.90 -7.75 -29.61
CA ALA A 13 -6.71 -8.07 -28.43
C ALA A 13 -5.92 -8.92 -27.44
N LEU A 14 -5.19 -9.93 -27.90
CA LEU A 14 -4.33 -10.76 -27.05
C LEU A 14 -3.20 -9.94 -26.43
N GLY A 15 -2.54 -9.06 -27.22
CA GLY A 15 -1.51 -8.17 -26.71
C GLY A 15 -2.04 -7.19 -25.67
N HIS A 16 -3.24 -6.65 -25.88
CA HIS A 16 -3.89 -5.77 -24.93
C HIS A 16 -4.23 -6.50 -23.63
N ALA A 17 -4.82 -7.69 -23.74
CA ALA A 17 -5.15 -8.51 -22.58
C ALA A 17 -3.90 -8.88 -21.76
N GLU A 18 -2.81 -9.20 -22.46
CA GLU A 18 -1.53 -9.51 -21.82
C GLU A 18 -0.93 -8.30 -21.11
N ASN A 19 -1.02 -7.11 -21.72
CA ASN A 19 -0.57 -5.87 -21.11
C ASN A 19 -1.39 -5.51 -19.87
N VAL A 20 -2.70 -5.66 -19.94
CA VAL A 20 -3.60 -5.47 -18.78
C VAL A 20 -3.25 -6.44 -17.66
N ARG A 21 -3.01 -7.69 -17.98
CA ARG A 21 -2.61 -8.71 -16.99
C ARG A 21 -1.29 -8.35 -16.32
N LYS A 22 -0.29 -7.91 -17.08
CA LYS A 22 1.01 -7.46 -16.54
C LYS A 22 0.83 -6.27 -15.62
N LEU A 23 0.00 -5.30 -16.02
CA LEU A 23 -0.31 -4.14 -15.21
C LEU A 23 -0.97 -4.54 -13.89
N MET A 24 -1.95 -5.43 -13.93
CA MET A 24 -2.65 -5.92 -12.74
C MET A 24 -1.71 -6.67 -11.81
N LEU A 25 -0.82 -7.51 -12.34
CA LEU A 25 0.18 -8.22 -11.54
C LEU A 25 1.18 -7.25 -10.89
N SER A 26 1.59 -6.20 -11.61
CA SER A 26 2.45 -5.15 -11.08
C SER A 26 1.76 -4.38 -9.95
N MET A 27 0.50 -4.02 -10.13
CA MET A 27 -0.30 -3.35 -9.10
C MET A 27 -0.48 -4.23 -7.86
N ALA A 28 -0.75 -5.52 -8.05
CA ALA A 28 -0.87 -6.47 -6.94
C ALA A 28 0.44 -6.59 -6.16
N SER A 29 1.58 -6.61 -6.87
CA SER A 29 2.91 -6.63 -6.27
C SER A 29 3.17 -5.36 -5.46
N ASP A 30 2.82 -4.19 -6.00
CA ASP A 30 2.97 -2.90 -5.34
C ASP A 30 2.09 -2.82 -4.09
N LEU A 31 0.86 -3.30 -4.17
CA LEU A 31 -0.05 -3.38 -3.01
C LEU A 31 0.51 -4.28 -1.92
N ARG A 32 1.12 -5.40 -2.29
CA ARG A 32 1.75 -6.31 -1.34
C ARG A 32 2.89 -5.61 -0.58
N VAL A 33 3.73 -4.86 -1.28
CA VAL A 33 4.81 -4.07 -0.68
C VAL A 33 4.24 -3.02 0.29
N ILE A 34 3.18 -2.34 -0.13
CA ILE A 34 2.51 -1.33 0.71
C ILE A 34 1.94 -1.97 1.97
N LEU A 35 1.27 -3.12 1.85
CA LEU A 35 0.71 -3.83 2.99
C LEU A 35 1.79 -4.28 3.98
N VAL A 36 2.92 -4.76 3.47
CA VAL A 36 4.08 -5.12 4.31
C VAL A 36 4.60 -3.89 5.05
N LYS A 37 4.69 -2.75 4.40
CA LYS A 37 5.14 -1.49 5.03
C LYS A 37 4.18 -1.02 6.12
N PHE A 38 2.88 -1.16 5.93
CA PHE A 38 1.90 -0.86 6.98
C PHE A 38 2.04 -1.82 8.16
N ALA A 39 2.24 -3.11 7.90
CA ALA A 39 2.45 -4.10 8.94
C ALA A 39 3.73 -3.80 9.75
N ASP A 40 4.82 -3.43 9.08
CA ASP A 40 6.06 -3.01 9.73
C ASP A 40 5.85 -1.79 10.62
N ARG A 41 5.15 -0.78 10.11
CA ARG A 41 4.85 0.43 10.88
C ARG A 41 4.00 0.11 12.10
N LEU A 42 3.01 -0.74 11.94
CA LEU A 42 2.13 -1.15 13.03
C LEU A 42 2.93 -1.87 14.13
N HIS A 43 3.81 -2.79 13.73
CA HIS A 43 4.69 -3.49 14.67
C HIS A 43 5.61 -2.50 15.39
N ASN A 44 6.23 -1.57 14.67
CA ASN A 44 7.09 -0.54 15.25
C ASN A 44 6.33 0.32 16.26
N MET A 45 5.08 0.67 15.95
CA MET A 45 4.24 1.45 16.85
C MET A 45 3.87 0.67 18.12
N ARG A 46 3.60 -0.61 18.00
CA ARG A 46 3.29 -1.47 19.17
C ARG A 46 4.48 -1.63 20.11
N THR A 47 5.70 -1.55 19.56
CA THR A 47 6.95 -1.68 20.34
C THR A 47 7.65 -0.35 20.57
N LEU A 48 6.97 0.77 20.33
CA LEU A 48 7.56 2.10 20.39
C LEU A 48 8.05 2.49 21.79
N GLY A 49 7.49 1.90 22.83
CA GLY A 49 7.94 2.15 24.20
C GLY A 49 9.39 1.78 24.47
N ALA A 50 10.00 0.93 23.65
CA ALA A 50 11.38 0.48 23.81
C ALA A 50 12.43 1.46 23.25
N VAL A 51 12.02 2.51 22.51
CA VAL A 51 12.95 3.47 21.92
C VAL A 51 13.00 4.76 22.75
N PRO A 52 14.06 5.61 22.57
CA PRO A 52 14.15 6.88 23.28
C PRO A 52 12.98 7.81 22.99
N ARG A 53 12.63 8.65 23.96
CA ARG A 53 11.47 9.55 23.89
C ARG A 53 11.49 10.45 22.66
N GLU A 54 12.64 11.01 22.33
CA GLU A 54 12.79 11.86 21.13
C GLU A 54 12.39 11.12 19.86
N LYS A 55 12.80 9.87 19.74
CA LYS A 55 12.48 9.02 18.60
C LYS A 55 11.01 8.62 18.61
N GLN A 56 10.43 8.36 19.79
CA GLN A 56 9.00 8.08 19.93
C GLN A 56 8.15 9.23 19.38
N LEU A 57 8.47 10.45 19.74
CA LEU A 57 7.75 11.64 19.29
C LEU A 57 7.81 11.79 17.77
N ARG A 58 9.00 11.63 17.19
CA ARG A 58 9.19 11.74 15.74
C ARG A 58 8.40 10.67 14.99
N ILE A 59 8.51 9.41 15.41
CA ILE A 59 7.83 8.29 14.75
C ILE A 59 6.31 8.42 14.91
N ALA A 60 5.83 8.79 16.09
CA ALA A 60 4.40 8.97 16.33
C ALA A 60 3.82 10.11 15.48
N ALA A 61 4.51 11.24 15.41
CA ALA A 61 4.08 12.37 14.58
C ALA A 61 4.06 12.01 13.09
N GLU A 62 5.10 11.36 12.59
CA GLU A 62 5.16 10.89 11.20
C GLU A 62 4.03 9.90 10.90
N THR A 63 3.77 8.98 11.81
CA THR A 63 2.72 7.99 11.63
C THR A 63 1.34 8.66 11.56
N LEU A 64 1.07 9.60 12.45
CA LEU A 64 -0.21 10.32 12.49
C LEU A 64 -0.40 11.20 11.26
N ASP A 65 0.65 11.89 10.82
CA ASP A 65 0.57 12.87 9.75
C ASP A 65 0.63 12.27 8.34
N LEU A 66 1.36 11.15 8.16
CA LEU A 66 1.60 10.57 6.83
C LEU A 66 1.06 9.16 6.68
N VAL A 67 1.34 8.27 7.61
CA VAL A 67 1.06 6.84 7.45
C VAL A 67 -0.41 6.51 7.67
N ALA A 68 -1.03 7.03 8.72
CA ALA A 68 -2.44 6.78 8.99
C ALA A 68 -3.35 7.35 7.91
N PRO A 69 -3.16 8.59 7.40
CA PRO A 69 -3.92 9.08 6.25
C PRO A 69 -3.75 8.22 5.00
N LEU A 70 -2.56 7.69 4.77
CA LEU A 70 -2.30 6.81 3.63
C LEU A 70 -3.05 5.49 3.78
N ALA A 71 -3.08 4.91 4.98
CA ALA A 71 -3.88 3.73 5.27
C ALA A 71 -5.36 3.98 5.02
N HIS A 72 -5.86 5.16 5.37
CA HIS A 72 -7.24 5.57 5.10
C HIS A 72 -7.52 5.57 3.59
N ARG A 73 -6.61 6.11 2.77
CA ARG A 73 -6.76 6.15 1.31
C ARG A 73 -6.85 4.77 0.68
N PHE A 74 -6.19 3.78 1.26
CA PHE A 74 -6.25 2.39 0.80
C PHE A 74 -7.43 1.60 1.40
N GLY A 75 -8.29 2.25 2.18
CA GLY A 75 -9.44 1.60 2.79
C GLY A 75 -9.09 0.69 3.97
N LEU A 76 -7.90 0.81 4.52
CA LEU A 76 -7.43 0.01 5.64
C LEU A 76 -7.83 0.66 6.96
N HIS A 77 -9.13 0.68 7.25
CA HIS A 77 -9.69 1.45 8.36
C HIS A 77 -9.25 0.94 9.73
N GLU A 78 -9.14 -0.36 9.91
CA GLU A 78 -8.67 -0.94 11.18
C GLU A 78 -7.21 -0.60 11.44
N VAL A 79 -6.36 -0.69 10.42
CA VAL A 79 -4.95 -0.31 10.49
C VAL A 79 -4.84 1.19 10.80
N LYS A 80 -5.58 2.02 10.10
CA LYS A 80 -5.63 3.47 10.34
C LYS A 80 -5.96 3.78 11.79
N THR A 81 -7.03 3.18 12.32
CA THR A 81 -7.50 3.43 13.67
C THR A 81 -6.44 3.02 14.70
N GLU A 82 -5.84 1.86 14.55
CA GLU A 82 -4.78 1.40 15.46
C GLU A 82 -3.55 2.30 15.39
N LEU A 83 -3.13 2.71 14.19
CA LEU A 83 -2.01 3.63 14.00
C LEU A 83 -2.28 4.99 14.67
N GLU A 84 -3.48 5.52 14.51
CA GLU A 84 -3.88 6.78 15.15
C GLU A 84 -3.87 6.66 16.67
N ASP A 85 -4.48 5.61 17.22
CA ASP A 85 -4.54 5.38 18.65
C ASP A 85 -3.15 5.23 19.27
N LEU A 86 -2.27 4.45 18.64
CA LEU A 86 -0.90 4.27 19.09
C LEU A 86 -0.09 5.56 18.99
N SER A 87 -0.27 6.32 17.91
CA SER A 87 0.42 7.61 17.73
C SER A 87 0.03 8.60 18.83
N LEU A 88 -1.26 8.73 19.10
CA LEU A 88 -1.76 9.63 20.15
C LEU A 88 -1.30 9.22 21.54
N LYS A 89 -1.10 7.93 21.78
CA LYS A 89 -0.57 7.44 23.05
C LYS A 89 0.85 7.97 23.34
N TYR A 90 1.67 8.17 22.31
CA TYR A 90 3.06 8.61 22.46
C TYR A 90 3.25 10.10 22.22
N LEU A 91 2.24 10.79 21.78
CA LEU A 91 2.26 12.25 21.64
C LEU A 91 1.70 12.89 22.91
#